data_d1807d08a1ce58c1d2436ae43a989442
#
_entry.id   d1807d08a1ce58c1d2436ae43a989442
#
_cell.length_a   1.000
_cell.length_b   1.000
_cell.length_c   1.000
_cell.angle_alpha   90.00
_cell.angle_beta   90.00
_cell.angle_gamma   90.00
#
_symmetry.space_group_name_H-M   'P 1'
#
loop_
_entity.id
_entity.type
_entity.pdbx_description
1 polymer ?
#
loop_
_entity_poly.entity_id
_entity_poly.type
_entity_poly.pdbx_seq_one_letter_code
_entity_poly.pdbx_strand_id
1 'polypeptide(L)'
;MMRMHECEISFVRLPDVSPDEILAHMSDPRVAEHMPLLTFTWDQDTVAGFVNAKEACWHRDGLGHWAILADGRYVGWGGFQKEGDEWDFGLVLKPEAFGLGMRISRKAIEFARADERIPYVTFLLPPSRRSLGALARMGAIYVGDIDYNGTRFLKYRLETG
;
A
#
# COMPACT_ATOMS: atom_id res chain seq x y z
N MET A 1 -24.16 -18.50 -1.24
CA MET A 1 -23.72 -17.24 -1.83
C MET A 1 -22.50 -16.72 -1.08
N MET A 2 -21.43 -16.42 -1.80
CA MET A 2 -20.22 -15.93 -1.17
C MET A 2 -20.35 -14.43 -0.84
N ARG A 3 -20.04 -14.07 0.39
CA ARG A 3 -20.11 -12.70 0.84
C ARG A 3 -18.71 -12.05 0.72
N MET A 4 -18.67 -10.81 0.25
CA MET A 4 -17.40 -10.09 0.08
C MET A 4 -16.61 -9.98 1.40
N HIS A 5 -17.31 -9.78 2.53
CA HIS A 5 -16.63 -9.66 3.81
C HIS A 5 -16.04 -10.97 4.32
N GLU A 6 -16.34 -12.09 3.67
CA GLU A 6 -15.80 -13.40 4.03
C GLU A 6 -14.55 -13.76 3.20
N CYS A 7 -14.13 -12.86 2.29
CA CYS A 7 -12.91 -13.08 1.54
C CYS A 7 -11.71 -13.22 2.47
N GLU A 8 -10.87 -14.21 2.19
CA GLU A 8 -9.62 -14.37 2.90
C GLU A 8 -8.56 -13.46 2.27
N ILE A 9 -8.03 -12.54 3.07
CA ILE A 9 -6.96 -11.65 2.65
C ILE A 9 -5.63 -12.29 3.03
N SER A 10 -4.70 -12.36 2.08
CA SER A 10 -3.35 -12.85 2.35
C SER A 10 -2.33 -11.96 1.67
N PHE A 11 -1.11 -11.97 2.21
CA PHE A 11 0.02 -11.19 1.71
C PHE A 11 1.10 -12.13 1.23
N VAL A 12 1.58 -11.91 0.01
CA VAL A 12 2.69 -12.68 -0.57
C VAL A 12 3.72 -11.72 -1.14
N ARG A 13 4.86 -12.24 -1.53
CA ARG A 13 5.89 -11.41 -2.17
C ARG A 13 5.50 -11.11 -3.61
N LEU A 14 5.88 -9.93 -4.11
CA LEU A 14 5.51 -9.51 -5.46
C LEU A 14 5.94 -10.48 -6.56
N PRO A 15 7.13 -11.11 -6.49
CA PRO A 15 7.50 -12.11 -7.51
C PRO A 15 6.59 -13.34 -7.56
N ASP A 16 5.76 -13.56 -6.54
CA ASP A 16 4.83 -14.71 -6.52
C ASP A 16 3.58 -14.45 -7.35
N VAL A 17 3.43 -13.25 -7.90
CA VAL A 17 2.28 -12.85 -8.72
C VAL A 17 2.74 -12.67 -10.16
N SER A 18 1.88 -13.02 -11.13
CA SER A 18 2.19 -12.81 -12.54
C SER A 18 2.47 -11.33 -12.84
N PRO A 19 3.58 -11.02 -13.54
CA PRO A 19 3.86 -9.64 -13.96
C PRO A 19 2.75 -9.03 -14.81
N ASP A 20 2.03 -9.84 -15.56
CA ASP A 20 0.91 -9.36 -16.40
C ASP A 20 -0.23 -8.79 -15.56
N GLU A 21 -0.47 -9.36 -14.38
CA GLU A 21 -1.50 -8.83 -13.47
C GLU A 21 -1.10 -7.47 -12.90
N ILE A 22 0.17 -7.31 -12.56
CA ILE A 22 0.69 -6.03 -12.06
C ILE A 22 0.63 -4.98 -13.19
N LEU A 23 1.01 -5.37 -14.41
CA LEU A 23 0.97 -4.47 -15.56
C LEU A 23 -0.46 -3.99 -15.83
N ALA A 24 -1.42 -4.89 -15.88
CA ALA A 24 -2.83 -4.53 -16.10
C ALA A 24 -3.34 -3.60 -15.01
N HIS A 25 -3.00 -3.89 -13.76
CA HIS A 25 -3.40 -3.09 -12.60
C HIS A 25 -2.84 -1.66 -12.69
N MET A 26 -1.54 -1.52 -12.89
CA MET A 26 -0.89 -0.21 -12.88
C MET A 26 -1.11 0.59 -14.17
N SER A 27 -1.60 -0.06 -15.22
CA SER A 27 -1.97 0.62 -16.47
C SER A 27 -3.40 1.17 -16.46
N ASP A 28 -4.18 0.87 -15.43
CA ASP A 28 -5.56 1.32 -15.33
C ASP A 28 -5.60 2.83 -14.98
N PRO A 29 -6.25 3.67 -15.80
CA PRO A 29 -6.30 5.11 -15.52
C PRO A 29 -6.93 5.46 -14.18
N ARG A 30 -7.85 4.63 -13.70
CA ARG A 30 -8.51 4.87 -12.41
C ARG A 30 -7.53 4.74 -11.24
N VAL A 31 -6.48 3.94 -11.40
CA VAL A 31 -5.42 3.81 -10.42
C VAL A 31 -4.51 5.05 -10.46
N ALA A 32 -4.15 5.49 -11.66
CA ALA A 32 -3.28 6.65 -11.84
C ALA A 32 -3.85 7.93 -11.23
N GLU A 33 -5.18 8.08 -11.21
CA GLU A 33 -5.84 9.25 -10.59
C GLU A 33 -5.48 9.44 -9.13
N HIS A 34 -5.14 8.36 -8.42
CA HIS A 34 -4.83 8.38 -7.00
C HIS A 34 -3.33 8.34 -6.71
N MET A 35 -2.50 8.43 -7.76
CA MET A 35 -1.06 8.32 -7.63
C MET A 35 -0.36 9.53 -8.28
N PRO A 36 -0.28 10.67 -7.56
CA PRO A 36 0.25 11.90 -8.15
C PRO A 36 1.72 11.82 -8.58
N LEU A 37 2.48 10.83 -8.07
CA LEU A 37 3.87 10.64 -8.45
C LEU A 37 4.03 9.69 -9.64
N LEU A 38 2.95 9.13 -10.17
CA LEU A 38 2.98 8.21 -11.30
C LEU A 38 2.95 9.02 -12.60
N THR A 39 4.12 9.25 -13.20
CA THR A 39 4.28 10.13 -14.35
C THR A 39 4.75 9.41 -15.62
N PHE A 40 4.75 8.07 -15.61
CA PHE A 40 5.26 7.27 -16.72
C PHE A 40 4.26 6.20 -17.14
N THR A 41 4.42 5.70 -18.36
CA THR A 41 3.61 4.60 -18.88
C THR A 41 4.22 3.27 -18.43
N TRP A 42 3.38 2.36 -17.98
CA TRP A 42 3.80 1.03 -17.54
C TRP A 42 3.91 0.07 -18.72
N ASP A 43 4.99 -0.70 -18.73
CA ASP A 43 5.23 -1.79 -19.68
C ASP A 43 5.91 -2.95 -18.92
N GLN A 44 6.30 -4.01 -19.62
CA GLN A 44 6.90 -5.18 -18.97
C GLN A 44 8.22 -4.83 -18.27
N ASP A 45 9.04 -3.97 -18.87
CA ASP A 45 10.30 -3.57 -18.26
C ASP A 45 10.07 -2.73 -17.02
N THR A 46 9.06 -1.86 -17.04
CA THR A 46 8.68 -1.04 -15.89
C THR A 46 8.21 -1.92 -14.73
N VAL A 47 7.43 -2.95 -15.02
CA VAL A 47 6.98 -3.92 -14.00
C VAL A 47 8.17 -4.64 -13.40
N ALA A 48 9.10 -5.12 -14.23
CA ALA A 48 10.28 -5.81 -13.74
C ALA A 48 11.11 -4.92 -12.82
N GLY A 49 11.32 -3.67 -13.22
CA GLY A 49 12.03 -2.69 -12.39
C GLY A 49 11.31 -2.40 -11.08
N PHE A 50 9.98 -2.28 -11.11
CA PHE A 50 9.16 -2.06 -9.92
C PHE A 50 9.30 -3.23 -8.95
N VAL A 51 9.13 -4.46 -9.43
CA VAL A 51 9.25 -5.65 -8.58
C VAL A 51 10.66 -5.75 -7.99
N ASN A 52 11.68 -5.52 -8.79
CA ASN A 52 13.07 -5.55 -8.31
C ASN A 52 13.32 -4.50 -7.23
N ALA A 53 12.80 -3.29 -7.40
CA ALA A 53 12.95 -2.22 -6.43
C ALA A 53 12.27 -2.57 -5.10
N LYS A 54 11.06 -3.17 -5.17
CA LYS A 54 10.35 -3.58 -3.96
C LYS A 54 11.08 -4.73 -3.26
N GLU A 55 11.61 -5.69 -4.01
CA GLU A 55 12.38 -6.79 -3.42
C GLU A 55 13.69 -6.31 -2.81
N ALA A 56 14.30 -5.26 -3.37
CA ALA A 56 15.48 -4.64 -2.77
C ALA A 56 15.17 -4.06 -1.39
N CYS A 57 13.98 -3.49 -1.19
CA CYS A 57 13.54 -3.01 0.12
C CYS A 57 13.44 -4.16 1.13
N TRP A 58 12.88 -5.30 0.72
CA TRP A 58 12.83 -6.48 1.57
C TRP A 58 14.22 -6.95 1.97
N HIS A 59 15.13 -6.98 1.01
CA HIS A 59 16.50 -7.42 1.26
C HIS A 59 17.25 -6.47 2.20
N ARG A 60 17.07 -5.17 2.02
CA ARG A 60 17.74 -4.15 2.83
C ARG A 60 17.18 -4.04 4.24
N ASP A 61 15.84 -4.04 4.37
CA ASP A 61 15.16 -3.70 5.61
C ASP A 61 14.48 -4.87 6.31
N GLY A 62 14.44 -6.05 5.67
CA GLY A 62 13.76 -7.24 6.20
C GLY A 62 12.25 -7.19 6.11
N LEU A 63 11.69 -6.14 5.53
CA LEU A 63 10.26 -5.96 5.34
C LEU A 63 10.07 -4.95 4.20
N GLY A 64 8.98 -5.09 3.46
CA GLY A 64 8.66 -4.21 2.35
C GLY A 64 7.20 -4.39 1.92
N HIS A 65 6.89 -3.99 0.70
CA HIS A 65 5.55 -4.12 0.17
C HIS A 65 5.26 -5.55 -0.29
N TRP A 66 4.01 -5.96 -0.12
CA TRP A 66 3.50 -7.27 -0.54
C TRP A 66 2.63 -7.14 -1.78
N ALA A 67 2.42 -8.26 -2.48
CA ALA A 67 1.24 -8.43 -3.31
C ALA A 67 0.11 -8.89 -2.38
N ILE A 68 -1.10 -8.40 -2.63
CA ILE A 68 -2.24 -8.64 -1.77
C ILE A 68 -3.22 -9.53 -2.53
N LEU A 69 -3.64 -10.61 -1.90
CA LEU A 69 -4.58 -11.56 -2.49
C LEU A 69 -5.88 -11.57 -1.70
N ALA A 70 -7.00 -11.64 -2.42
CA ALA A 70 -8.31 -11.90 -1.84
C ALA A 70 -8.80 -13.23 -2.44
N ASP A 71 -8.99 -14.24 -1.60
CA ASP A 71 -9.33 -15.61 -2.01
C ASP A 71 -8.36 -16.13 -3.10
N GLY A 72 -7.08 -15.85 -2.92
CA GLY A 72 -6.02 -16.31 -3.82
C GLY A 72 -5.88 -15.50 -5.11
N ARG A 73 -6.64 -14.43 -5.30
CA ARG A 73 -6.57 -13.59 -6.49
C ARG A 73 -5.89 -12.26 -6.19
N TYR A 74 -5.00 -11.84 -7.06
CA TYR A 74 -4.32 -10.57 -6.92
C TYR A 74 -5.31 -9.40 -6.97
N VAL A 75 -5.30 -8.55 -5.94
CA VAL A 75 -6.18 -7.37 -5.86
C VAL A 75 -5.42 -6.06 -5.69
N GLY A 76 -4.11 -6.12 -5.49
CA GLY A 76 -3.31 -4.91 -5.33
C GLY A 76 -1.98 -5.19 -4.67
N TRP A 77 -1.29 -4.12 -4.28
CA TRP A 77 -0.03 -4.22 -3.57
C TRP A 77 0.06 -3.13 -2.51
N GLY A 78 0.92 -3.34 -1.55
CA GLY A 78 1.11 -2.40 -0.48
C GLY A 78 1.78 -3.02 0.72
N GLY A 79 1.87 -2.27 1.80
CA GLY A 79 2.51 -2.71 3.03
C GLY A 79 3.36 -1.61 3.61
N PHE A 80 4.43 -1.99 4.26
CA PHE A 80 5.29 -1.05 4.97
C PHE A 80 6.62 -0.90 4.24
N GLN A 81 7.00 0.34 3.97
CA GLN A 81 8.29 0.64 3.37
C GLN A 81 9.03 1.59 4.28
N LYS A 82 10.29 1.29 4.56
CA LYS A 82 11.09 2.11 5.43
C LYS A 82 11.53 3.38 4.71
N GLU A 83 11.21 4.53 5.30
CA GLU A 83 11.61 5.84 4.82
C GLU A 83 12.36 6.53 5.95
N GLY A 84 13.69 6.58 5.86
CA GLY A 84 14.53 7.01 6.96
C GLY A 84 14.34 6.07 8.14
N ASP A 85 13.88 6.58 9.27
CA ASP A 85 13.62 5.78 10.48
C ASP A 85 12.14 5.41 10.64
N GLU A 86 11.30 5.80 9.69
CA GLU A 86 9.86 5.59 9.77
C GLU A 86 9.41 4.48 8.83
N TRP A 87 8.32 3.80 9.21
CA TRP A 87 7.67 2.81 8.36
C TRP A 87 6.41 3.41 7.77
N ASP A 88 6.42 3.65 6.48
CA ASP A 88 5.29 4.25 5.77
C ASP A 88 4.39 3.17 5.19
N PHE A 89 3.08 3.27 5.46
CA PHE A 89 2.10 2.35 4.93
C PHE A 89 1.54 2.87 3.61
N GLY A 90 1.68 2.07 2.57
CA GLY A 90 1.10 2.34 1.26
C GLY A 90 0.16 1.24 0.84
N LEU A 91 -0.86 1.56 0.07
CA LEU A 91 -1.82 0.60 -0.44
C LEU A 91 -2.35 1.07 -1.78
N VAL A 92 -2.18 0.24 -2.80
CA VAL A 92 -2.67 0.52 -4.14
C VAL A 92 -3.49 -0.68 -4.61
N LEU A 93 -4.80 -0.52 -4.65
CA LEU A 93 -5.74 -1.59 -4.99
C LEU A 93 -6.22 -1.45 -6.43
N LYS A 94 -6.59 -2.58 -7.05
CA LYS A 94 -7.35 -2.56 -8.28
C LYS A 94 -8.69 -1.87 -8.03
N PRO A 95 -9.23 -1.15 -9.01
CA PRO A 95 -10.50 -0.43 -8.80
C PRO A 95 -11.64 -1.31 -8.30
N GLU A 96 -11.75 -2.54 -8.81
CA GLU A 96 -12.79 -3.48 -8.38
C GLU A 96 -12.61 -3.96 -6.94
N ALA A 97 -11.45 -3.69 -6.33
CA ALA A 97 -11.16 -4.09 -4.96
C ALA A 97 -11.12 -2.91 -3.99
N PHE A 98 -11.47 -1.69 -4.42
CA PHE A 98 -11.42 -0.51 -3.53
C PHE A 98 -12.24 -0.71 -2.25
N GLY A 99 -13.32 -1.47 -2.30
CA GLY A 99 -14.14 -1.77 -1.13
C GLY A 99 -13.44 -2.62 -0.06
N LEU A 100 -12.30 -3.23 -0.38
CA LEU A 100 -11.54 -4.06 0.57
C LEU A 100 -10.48 -3.29 1.34
N GLY A 101 -10.29 -1.99 1.03
CA GLY A 101 -9.19 -1.20 1.60
C GLY A 101 -9.13 -1.20 3.11
N MET A 102 -10.26 -1.04 3.79
CA MET A 102 -10.27 -1.02 5.26
C MET A 102 -9.91 -2.39 5.86
N ARG A 103 -10.44 -3.48 5.29
CA ARG A 103 -10.11 -4.83 5.77
C ARG A 103 -8.62 -5.13 5.61
N ILE A 104 -8.08 -4.78 4.44
CA ILE A 104 -6.66 -4.99 4.15
C ILE A 104 -5.80 -4.15 5.08
N SER A 105 -6.16 -2.88 5.27
CA SER A 105 -5.42 -1.98 6.15
C SER A 105 -5.42 -2.46 7.59
N ARG A 106 -6.56 -2.95 8.09
CA ARG A 106 -6.65 -3.50 9.45
C ARG A 106 -5.74 -4.71 9.62
N LYS A 107 -5.74 -5.61 8.64
CA LYS A 107 -4.88 -6.79 8.67
C LYS A 107 -3.40 -6.39 8.67
N ALA A 108 -3.02 -5.41 7.86
CA ALA A 108 -1.65 -4.91 7.83
C ALA A 108 -1.27 -4.25 9.16
N ILE A 109 -2.15 -3.47 9.76
CA ILE A 109 -1.89 -2.83 11.06
C ILE A 109 -1.76 -3.87 12.17
N GLU A 110 -2.55 -4.94 12.15
CA GLU A 110 -2.38 -6.05 13.08
C GLU A 110 -0.99 -6.67 12.97
N PHE A 111 -0.50 -6.83 11.74
CA PHE A 111 0.86 -7.29 11.51
C PHE A 111 1.87 -6.32 12.15
N ALA A 112 1.70 -5.02 11.92
CA ALA A 112 2.61 -4.01 12.45
C ALA A 112 2.63 -4.01 13.99
N ARG A 113 1.48 -4.21 14.62
CA ARG A 113 1.39 -4.26 16.09
C ARG A 113 2.10 -5.45 16.67
N ALA A 114 2.22 -6.54 15.92
CA ALA A 114 2.93 -7.74 16.36
C ALA A 114 4.42 -7.71 16.01
N ASP A 115 4.89 -6.69 15.31
CA ASP A 115 6.27 -6.60 14.83
C ASP A 115 7.04 -5.53 15.62
N GLU A 116 8.07 -5.95 16.34
CA GLU A 116 8.86 -5.05 17.19
C GLU A 116 9.60 -3.96 16.43
N ARG A 117 9.81 -4.15 15.12
CA ARG A 117 10.50 -3.17 14.30
C ARG A 117 9.65 -1.94 14.02
N ILE A 118 8.33 -2.03 14.21
CA ILE A 118 7.39 -0.99 13.79
C ILE A 118 6.70 -0.38 15.01
N PRO A 119 7.34 0.60 15.68
CA PRO A 119 6.72 1.24 16.85
C PRO A 119 5.58 2.17 16.47
N TYR A 120 5.57 2.67 15.26
CA TYR A 120 4.47 3.47 14.70
C TYR A 120 4.51 3.40 13.19
N VAL A 121 3.39 3.75 12.57
CA VAL A 121 3.22 3.73 11.11
C VAL A 121 2.89 5.14 10.64
N THR A 122 3.42 5.53 9.48
CA THR A 122 3.05 6.80 8.83
C THR A 122 2.19 6.53 7.60
N PHE A 123 1.37 7.52 7.24
CA PHE A 123 0.55 7.51 6.03
C PHE A 123 0.77 8.82 5.30
N LEU A 124 1.13 8.75 4.03
CA LEU A 124 1.23 9.92 3.16
C LEU A 124 0.06 9.88 2.19
N LEU A 125 -0.84 10.84 2.28
CA LEU A 125 -2.05 10.84 1.47
C LEU A 125 -2.12 12.10 0.62
N PRO A 126 -2.51 11.96 -0.68
CA PRO A 126 -2.76 13.15 -1.48
C PRO A 126 -3.87 13.99 -0.86
N PRO A 127 -3.81 15.33 -0.94
CA PRO A 127 -4.87 16.18 -0.39
C PRO A 127 -6.24 15.90 -0.99
N SER A 128 -6.29 15.32 -2.20
CA SER A 128 -7.54 14.95 -2.87
C SER A 128 -8.21 13.72 -2.29
N ARG A 129 -7.52 12.97 -1.42
CA ARG A 129 -8.06 11.74 -0.85
C ARG A 129 -9.16 12.04 0.15
N ARG A 130 -10.28 11.31 0.04
CA ARG A 130 -11.48 11.59 0.84
C ARG A 130 -11.67 10.70 2.05
N SER A 131 -10.84 9.68 2.24
CA SER A 131 -11.02 8.67 3.29
C SER A 131 -10.30 9.00 4.59
N LEU A 132 -10.08 10.27 4.88
CA LEU A 132 -9.33 10.70 6.07
C LEU A 132 -10.03 10.33 7.37
N GLY A 133 -11.38 10.31 7.36
CA GLY A 133 -12.16 9.91 8.54
C GLY A 133 -11.90 8.48 8.98
N ALA A 134 -11.62 7.58 8.03
CA ALA A 134 -11.30 6.19 8.34
C ALA A 134 -10.00 6.09 9.13
N LEU A 135 -8.98 6.87 8.76
CA LEU A 135 -7.72 6.92 9.49
C LEU A 135 -7.90 7.45 10.92
N ALA A 136 -8.70 8.49 11.08
CA ALA A 136 -8.99 9.05 12.40
C ALA A 136 -9.68 8.01 13.29
N ARG A 137 -10.60 7.22 12.73
CA ARG A 137 -11.28 6.16 13.48
C ARG A 137 -10.34 5.04 13.89
N MET A 138 -9.23 4.84 13.16
CA MET A 138 -8.18 3.88 13.53
C MET A 138 -7.25 4.43 14.61
N GLY A 139 -7.34 5.70 14.94
CA GLY A 139 -6.47 6.35 15.91
C GLY A 139 -5.29 7.10 15.29
N ALA A 140 -5.25 7.25 13.98
CA ALA A 140 -4.18 8.01 13.31
C ALA A 140 -4.34 9.50 13.56
N ILE A 141 -3.22 10.19 13.73
CA ILE A 141 -3.17 11.61 14.06
C ILE A 141 -2.50 12.34 12.90
N TYR A 142 -3.12 13.43 12.44
CA TYR A 142 -2.50 14.32 11.46
C TYR A 142 -1.29 15.03 12.09
N VAL A 143 -0.13 14.92 11.44
CA VAL A 143 1.11 15.50 11.97
C VAL A 143 1.68 16.60 11.09
N GLY A 144 1.09 16.88 9.94
CA GLY A 144 1.49 18.01 9.10
C GLY A 144 1.47 17.67 7.62
N ASP A 145 1.75 18.67 6.81
CA ASP A 145 1.93 18.50 5.37
C ASP A 145 3.41 18.29 5.10
N ILE A 146 3.72 17.46 4.14
CA ILE A 146 5.09 17.31 3.67
C ILE A 146 5.12 17.42 2.15
N ASP A 147 6.29 17.82 1.63
CA ASP A 147 6.56 17.84 0.20
C ASP A 147 7.45 16.63 -0.10
N TYR A 148 6.96 15.74 -0.96
CA TYR A 148 7.69 14.56 -1.35
C TYR A 148 7.82 14.57 -2.87
N ASN A 149 9.05 14.67 -3.37
CA ASN A 149 9.34 14.75 -4.80
C ASN A 149 8.55 15.87 -5.49
N GLY A 150 8.40 17.04 -4.84
CA GLY A 150 7.71 18.18 -5.41
C GLY A 150 6.19 18.11 -5.31
N THR A 151 5.64 17.10 -4.64
CA THR A 151 4.21 16.91 -4.47
C THR A 151 3.85 17.00 -3.00
N ARG A 152 2.77 17.74 -2.70
CA ARG A 152 2.27 17.90 -1.33
C ARG A 152 1.48 16.67 -0.91
N PHE A 153 1.78 16.18 0.30
CA PHE A 153 1.02 15.11 0.94
C PHE A 153 0.63 15.51 2.35
N LEU A 154 -0.48 14.95 2.81
CA LEU A 154 -0.90 15.00 4.21
C LEU A 154 -0.27 13.81 4.93
N LYS A 155 0.44 14.07 6.03
CA LYS A 155 1.10 13.01 6.79
C LYS A 155 0.31 12.72 8.06
N TYR A 156 0.04 11.44 8.27
CA TYR A 156 -0.61 10.91 9.47
C TYR A 156 0.31 9.92 10.16
N ARG A 157 0.12 9.77 11.47
CA ARG A 157 0.90 8.83 12.29
C ARG A 157 -0.03 8.00 13.15
N LEU A 158 0.24 6.69 13.23
CA LEU A 158 -0.50 5.74 14.05
C LEU A 158 0.47 4.96 14.92
N GLU A 159 0.33 5.08 16.23
CA GLU A 159 1.12 4.26 17.16
C GLU A 159 0.63 2.82 17.11
N THR A 160 1.56 1.87 17.12
CA THR A 160 1.25 0.43 17.05
C THR A 160 1.31 -0.25 18.40
N GLY A 161 1.98 0.35 19.34
CA GLY A 161 2.15 -0.20 20.69
C GLY A 161 1.36 0.49 21.76
#